data_843319596792ffcc272ff7569c8d8288
#
_entry.id   843319596792ffcc272ff7569c8d8288
#
_cell.length_a   1.000
_cell.length_b   1.000
_cell.length_c   1.000
_cell.angle_alpha   90.00
_cell.angle_beta   90.00
_cell.angle_gamma   90.00
#
_symmetry.space_group_name_H-M   'P 1'
#
loop_
_entity.id
_entity.type
_entity.pdbx_description
1 polymer ?
#
loop_
_entity_poly.entity_id
_entity_poly.type
_entity_poly.pdbx_seq_one_letter_code
_entity_poly.pdbx_strand_id
1 'polypeptide(L)'
;ITASLGAVTPVDLSSSAPADRFLLPSGQSFGIISSTTEPFCKSCDRSRLTADGLWFLCLYARTGTDLRKRLRSGMTHHELRELIQSTWTARNDRGAEVRLDASDRQSLIPIETLQKEPHLEMHTRGG
;
A
#
# COMPACT_ATOMS: atom_id res chain seq x y z
N ILE A 1 7.90 -25.57 5.44
CA ILE A 1 7.11 -25.78 4.21
C ILE A 1 7.72 -26.94 3.42
N THR A 2 9.00 -26.88 3.08
CA THR A 2 9.68 -27.90 2.26
C THR A 2 9.65 -29.29 2.89
N ALA A 3 9.77 -29.39 4.22
CA ALA A 3 9.70 -30.66 4.94
C ALA A 3 8.33 -31.36 4.86
N SER A 4 7.25 -30.61 4.67
CA SER A 4 5.88 -31.16 4.65
C SER A 4 5.27 -31.23 3.26
N LEU A 5 5.68 -30.36 2.34
CA LEU A 5 5.05 -30.17 1.03
C LEU A 5 5.97 -30.53 -0.16
N GLY A 6 7.22 -30.92 0.11
CA GLY A 6 8.21 -31.22 -0.92
C GLY A 6 8.98 -29.98 -1.42
N ALA A 7 9.73 -30.14 -2.50
CA ALA A 7 10.54 -29.07 -3.06
C ALA A 7 9.67 -27.88 -3.54
N VAL A 8 10.03 -26.67 -3.13
CA VAL A 8 9.35 -25.44 -3.49
C VAL A 8 10.16 -24.71 -4.55
N THR A 9 9.56 -24.40 -5.69
CA THR A 9 10.22 -23.71 -6.79
C THR A 9 9.72 -22.27 -6.85
N PRO A 10 10.61 -21.24 -6.79
CA PRO A 10 10.22 -19.87 -7.02
C PRO A 10 9.69 -19.68 -8.45
N VAL A 11 8.63 -18.90 -8.59
CA VAL A 11 8.10 -18.50 -9.90
C VAL A 11 8.49 -17.05 -10.14
N ASP A 12 9.41 -16.82 -11.06
CA ASP A 12 9.82 -15.47 -11.44
C ASP A 12 8.67 -14.83 -12.25
N LEU A 13 8.00 -13.88 -11.59
CA LEU A 13 7.01 -13.01 -12.22
C LEU A 13 7.57 -11.60 -12.18
N SER A 14 8.07 -11.10 -13.29
CA SER A 14 8.42 -9.69 -13.46
C SER A 14 7.16 -8.82 -13.33
N SER A 15 6.75 -8.56 -12.10
CA SER A 15 5.53 -7.78 -11.80
C SER A 15 5.70 -6.95 -10.54
N SER A 16 4.91 -5.88 -10.40
CA SER A 16 4.78 -5.08 -9.17
C SER A 16 3.89 -5.75 -8.10
N ALA A 17 3.48 -7.01 -8.32
CA ALA A 17 2.68 -7.75 -7.35
C ALA A 17 3.42 -7.91 -6.02
N PRO A 18 2.74 -7.73 -4.88
CA PRO A 18 3.38 -7.72 -3.56
C PRO A 18 3.79 -9.12 -3.07
N ALA A 19 3.42 -10.17 -3.77
CA ALA A 19 3.63 -11.56 -3.36
C ALA A 19 4.69 -12.24 -4.23
N ASP A 20 5.74 -12.74 -3.60
CA ASP A 20 6.63 -13.73 -4.20
C ASP A 20 5.86 -15.03 -4.37
N ARG A 21 5.81 -15.57 -5.58
CA ARG A 21 5.06 -16.78 -5.89
C ARG A 21 5.95 -18.00 -5.90
N PHE A 22 5.38 -19.12 -5.45
CA PHE A 22 6.05 -20.40 -5.34
C PHE A 22 5.15 -21.50 -5.88
N LEU A 23 5.76 -22.50 -6.54
CA LEU A 23 5.09 -23.69 -7.08
C LEU A 23 5.48 -24.92 -6.25
N LEU A 24 4.49 -25.73 -5.92
CA LEU A 24 4.66 -27.03 -5.27
C LEU A 24 4.75 -28.17 -6.31
N PRO A 25 5.34 -29.33 -5.96
CA PRO A 25 5.36 -30.49 -6.84
C PRO A 25 3.97 -30.98 -7.28
N SER A 26 2.94 -30.68 -6.49
CA SER A 26 1.54 -30.99 -6.81
C SER A 26 0.94 -30.11 -7.91
N GLY A 27 1.67 -29.08 -8.41
CA GLY A 27 1.16 -28.09 -9.34
C GLY A 27 0.40 -26.93 -8.67
N GLN A 28 0.21 -26.97 -7.37
CA GLN A 28 -0.42 -25.86 -6.62
C GLN A 28 0.59 -24.72 -6.43
N SER A 29 0.10 -23.49 -6.41
CA SER A 29 0.91 -22.31 -6.13
C SER A 29 0.44 -21.58 -4.88
N PHE A 30 1.38 -20.91 -4.20
CA PHE A 30 1.10 -20.00 -3.11
C PHE A 30 1.97 -18.75 -3.22
N GLY A 31 1.61 -17.70 -2.48
CA GLY A 31 2.37 -16.44 -2.44
C GLY A 31 2.71 -16.03 -1.02
N ILE A 32 3.87 -15.41 -0.85
CA ILE A 32 4.32 -14.81 0.41
C ILE A 32 4.43 -13.30 0.21
N ILE A 33 3.77 -12.52 1.06
CA ILE A 33 3.88 -11.06 1.08
C ILE A 33 4.79 -10.67 2.24
N SER A 34 6.03 -10.31 1.93
CA SER A 34 7.08 -10.00 2.92
C SER A 34 7.14 -8.51 3.31
N SER A 35 6.00 -7.81 3.29
CA SER A 35 5.95 -6.34 3.44
C SER A 35 6.52 -5.79 4.75
N THR A 36 6.67 -6.62 5.78
CA THR A 36 7.21 -6.23 7.09
C THR A 36 8.65 -6.66 7.31
N THR A 37 9.15 -7.62 6.55
CA THR A 37 10.52 -8.15 6.66
C THR A 37 11.37 -7.77 5.45
N GLU A 38 10.75 -7.66 4.29
CA GLU A 38 11.38 -7.27 3.04
C GLU A 38 10.45 -6.30 2.28
N PRO A 39 10.42 -5.01 2.68
CA PRO A 39 9.53 -4.03 2.09
C PRO A 39 9.87 -3.75 0.63
N PHE A 40 8.84 -3.68 -0.22
CA PHE A 40 8.94 -3.41 -1.65
C PHE A 40 8.51 -1.98 -2.02
N CYS A 41 8.82 -0.98 -1.18
CA CYS A 41 8.39 0.41 -1.37
C CYS A 41 8.84 1.01 -2.71
N LYS A 42 10.02 0.63 -3.20
CA LYS A 42 10.58 1.15 -4.46
C LYS A 42 9.78 0.77 -5.70
N SER A 43 9.21 -0.43 -5.71
CA SER A 43 8.40 -0.96 -6.82
C SER A 43 6.89 -0.86 -6.57
N CYS A 44 6.47 -0.24 -5.48
CA CYS A 44 5.06 -0.15 -5.11
C CYS A 44 4.32 0.83 -6.01
N ASP A 45 3.37 0.34 -6.80
CA ASP A 45 2.51 1.10 -7.71
C ASP A 45 1.07 1.29 -7.18
N ARG A 46 0.86 1.06 -5.88
CA ARG A 46 -0.47 1.09 -5.27
C ARG A 46 -0.77 2.42 -4.61
N SER A 47 -2.03 2.82 -4.70
CA SER A 47 -2.63 3.91 -3.94
C SER A 47 -3.99 3.49 -3.40
N ARG A 48 -4.58 4.29 -2.56
CA ARG A 48 -5.88 4.02 -1.94
C ARG A 48 -6.76 5.24 -1.98
N LEU A 49 -8.02 5.03 -2.34
CA LEU A 49 -9.04 6.05 -2.33
C LEU A 49 -10.13 5.64 -1.34
N THR A 50 -10.38 6.49 -0.35
CA THR A 50 -11.47 6.27 0.60
C THR A 50 -12.83 6.62 -0.01
N ALA A 51 -13.92 6.08 0.56
CA ALA A 51 -15.27 6.35 0.10
C ALA A 51 -15.64 7.84 0.19
N ASP A 52 -15.02 8.58 1.09
CA ASP A 52 -15.20 10.03 1.24
C ASP A 52 -14.25 10.87 0.38
N GLY A 53 -13.45 10.23 -0.48
CA GLY A 53 -12.66 10.88 -1.52
C GLY A 53 -11.27 11.36 -1.11
N LEU A 54 -10.70 10.81 -0.03
CA LEU A 54 -9.31 11.02 0.33
C LEU A 54 -8.41 10.03 -0.40
N TRP A 55 -7.40 10.52 -1.10
CA TRP A 55 -6.46 9.72 -1.86
C TRP A 55 -5.11 9.63 -1.14
N PHE A 56 -4.74 8.40 -0.76
CA PHE A 56 -3.50 8.08 -0.08
C PHE A 56 -2.55 7.32 -1.02
N LEU A 57 -1.31 7.72 -1.10
CA LEU A 57 -0.28 7.08 -1.93
C LEU A 57 0.37 5.88 -1.22
N CYS A 58 0.28 5.81 0.10
CA CYS A 58 0.85 4.74 0.90
C CYS A 58 -0.15 4.28 1.98
N LEU A 59 -0.13 2.98 2.30
CA LEU A 59 -0.93 2.43 3.41
C LEU A 59 -0.60 3.09 4.75
N TYR A 60 0.66 3.46 4.91
CA TYR A 60 1.18 4.06 6.14
C TYR A 60 1.08 5.59 6.18
N ALA A 61 0.60 6.22 5.10
CA ALA A 61 0.45 7.67 5.06
C ALA A 61 -0.62 8.14 6.07
N ARG A 62 -0.32 9.21 6.80
CA ARG A 62 -1.26 9.84 7.75
C ARG A 62 -2.12 10.91 7.09
N THR A 63 -1.68 11.46 5.99
CA THR A 63 -2.38 12.50 5.23
C THR A 63 -2.63 12.03 3.82
N GLY A 64 -3.79 12.41 3.28
CA GLY A 64 -4.19 12.13 1.89
C GLY A 64 -4.59 13.40 1.16
N THR A 65 -4.67 13.32 -0.16
CA THR A 65 -5.17 14.40 -1.02
C THR A 65 -6.70 14.32 -1.09
N ASP A 66 -7.40 15.37 -0.69
CA ASP A 66 -8.87 15.43 -0.78
C ASP A 66 -9.31 15.71 -2.22
N LEU A 67 -9.55 14.64 -2.98
CA LEU A 67 -10.04 14.74 -4.37
C LEU A 67 -11.50 15.17 -4.43
N ARG A 68 -12.33 14.78 -3.44
CA ARG A 68 -13.74 15.19 -3.38
C ARG A 68 -13.88 16.70 -3.27
N LYS A 69 -13.12 17.32 -2.36
CA LYS A 69 -13.15 18.79 -2.20
C LYS A 69 -12.73 19.49 -3.49
N ARG A 70 -11.69 18.99 -4.17
CA ARG A 70 -11.21 19.54 -5.44
C ARG A 70 -12.27 19.47 -6.53
N LEU A 71 -12.90 18.30 -6.72
CA LEU A 71 -13.98 18.11 -7.68
C LEU A 71 -15.20 19.00 -7.41
N ARG A 72 -15.61 19.12 -6.15
CA ARG A 72 -16.75 19.94 -5.76
C ARG A 72 -16.48 21.45 -5.84
N SER A 73 -15.23 21.86 -5.80
CA SER A 73 -14.83 23.27 -6.02
C SER A 73 -14.81 23.69 -7.49
N GLY A 74 -15.23 22.81 -8.41
CA GLY A 74 -15.32 23.12 -9.84
C GLY A 74 -14.03 22.86 -10.63
N MET A 75 -13.10 22.06 -10.06
CA MET A 75 -11.88 21.64 -10.76
C MET A 75 -12.25 20.92 -12.06
N THR A 76 -11.64 21.31 -13.16
CA THR A 76 -11.81 20.67 -14.47
C THR A 76 -11.16 19.29 -14.50
N HIS A 77 -11.55 18.45 -15.47
CA HIS A 77 -10.91 17.16 -15.69
C HIS A 77 -9.41 17.26 -16.01
N HIS A 78 -9.02 18.35 -16.69
CA HIS A 78 -7.61 18.59 -17.00
C HIS A 78 -6.81 18.88 -15.73
N GLU A 79 -7.25 19.81 -14.90
CA GLU A 79 -6.62 20.15 -13.63
C GLU A 79 -6.56 18.96 -12.67
N LEU A 80 -7.62 18.14 -12.63
CA LEU A 80 -7.63 16.91 -11.83
C LEU A 80 -6.57 15.91 -12.32
N ARG A 81 -6.43 15.74 -13.63
CA ARG A 81 -5.41 14.88 -14.21
C ARG A 81 -4.01 15.36 -13.86
N GLU A 82 -3.75 16.65 -14.00
CA GLU A 82 -2.47 17.26 -13.64
C GLU A 82 -2.16 17.09 -12.15
N LEU A 83 -3.15 17.30 -11.28
CA LEU A 83 -3.02 17.07 -9.83
C LEU A 83 -2.61 15.62 -9.55
N ILE A 84 -3.33 14.65 -10.13
CA ILE A 84 -3.05 13.22 -9.93
C ILE A 84 -1.65 12.89 -10.47
N GLN A 85 -1.31 13.33 -11.67
CA GLN A 85 -0.02 13.08 -12.30
C GLN A 85 1.14 13.67 -11.50
N SER A 86 1.05 14.94 -11.12
CA SER A 86 2.10 15.61 -10.35
C SER A 86 2.27 15.00 -8.96
N THR A 87 1.17 14.70 -8.27
CA THR A 87 1.20 14.06 -6.96
C THR A 87 1.80 12.65 -7.03
N TRP A 88 1.44 11.88 -8.05
CA TRP A 88 2.01 10.55 -8.27
C TRP A 88 3.49 10.59 -8.62
N THR A 89 3.90 11.49 -9.51
CA THR A 89 5.30 11.64 -9.93
C THR A 89 6.21 12.12 -8.79
N ALA A 90 5.69 12.98 -7.91
CA ALA A 90 6.42 13.47 -6.74
C ALA A 90 6.46 12.46 -5.58
N ARG A 91 5.83 11.28 -5.75
CA ARG A 91 5.73 10.26 -4.71
C ARG A 91 7.10 9.74 -4.28
N ASN A 92 7.34 9.76 -2.98
CA ASN A 92 8.53 9.18 -2.34
C ASN A 92 8.20 8.39 -1.06
N ASP A 93 6.95 7.96 -0.92
CA ASP A 93 6.48 7.22 0.26
C ASP A 93 7.23 5.90 0.43
N ARG A 94 7.83 5.72 1.60
CA ARG A 94 8.56 4.51 2.00
C ARG A 94 8.11 4.00 3.36
N GLY A 95 6.81 4.08 3.62
CA GLY A 95 6.25 3.82 4.95
C GLY A 95 6.55 2.45 5.53
N ALA A 96 6.64 1.39 4.72
CA ALA A 96 6.99 0.07 5.21
C ALA A 96 8.49 -0.04 5.58
N GLU A 97 9.37 0.59 4.81
CA GLU A 97 10.81 0.64 5.10
C GLU A 97 11.07 1.47 6.36
N VAL A 98 10.48 2.66 6.47
CA VAL A 98 10.59 3.50 7.67
C VAL A 98 10.12 2.74 8.91
N ARG A 99 9.06 1.92 8.78
CA ARG A 99 8.59 1.09 9.87
C ARG A 99 9.53 -0.07 10.22
N LEU A 100 10.21 -0.65 9.22
CA LEU A 100 11.19 -1.69 9.45
C LEU A 100 12.40 -1.17 10.23
N ASP A 101 12.85 0.05 9.88
CA ASP A 101 14.02 0.69 10.49
C ASP A 101 13.71 1.25 11.89
N ALA A 102 12.44 1.40 12.24
CA ALA A 102 12.05 1.90 13.56
C ALA A 102 12.39 0.90 14.67
N SER A 103 13.20 1.32 15.64
CA SER A 103 13.60 0.52 16.80
C SER A 103 12.43 0.23 17.75
N ASP A 104 11.45 1.11 17.80
CA ASP A 104 10.22 0.96 18.57
C ASP A 104 9.02 0.79 17.61
N ARG A 105 8.54 -0.44 17.50
CA ARG A 105 7.37 -0.80 16.68
C ARG A 105 6.05 -0.52 17.40
N GLN A 106 5.87 0.71 17.84
CA GLN A 106 4.58 1.14 18.39
C GLN A 106 3.43 0.96 17.38
N SER A 107 2.19 1.10 17.86
CA SER A 107 1.01 1.05 17.02
C SER A 107 1.15 2.02 15.84
N LEU A 108 0.77 1.57 14.64
CA LEU A 108 0.94 2.31 13.39
C LEU A 108 0.32 3.72 13.47
N ILE A 109 -0.86 3.78 14.06
CA ILE A 109 -1.60 4.99 14.37
C ILE A 109 -2.15 4.83 15.79
N PRO A 110 -1.91 5.79 16.70
CA PRO A 110 -2.47 5.74 18.04
C PRO A 110 -4.00 5.66 18.01
N ILE A 111 -4.57 4.93 18.97
CA ILE A 111 -6.03 4.70 19.03
C ILE A 111 -6.80 6.02 19.14
N GLU A 112 -6.26 6.97 19.89
CA GLU A 112 -6.85 8.29 20.08
C GLU A 112 -6.91 9.09 18.76
N THR A 113 -5.95 8.85 17.87
CA THR A 113 -5.94 9.44 16.52
C THR A 113 -6.99 8.77 15.64
N LEU A 114 -7.12 7.44 15.70
CA LEU A 114 -8.14 6.71 14.94
C LEU A 114 -9.56 7.09 15.35
N GLN A 115 -9.79 7.32 16.64
CA GLN A 115 -11.08 7.78 17.14
C GLN A 115 -11.48 9.18 16.60
N LYS A 116 -10.50 10.05 16.39
CA LYS A 116 -10.71 11.40 15.85
C LYS A 116 -10.77 11.42 14.33
N GLU A 117 -10.04 10.53 13.69
CA GLU A 117 -9.86 10.44 12.24
C GLU A 117 -10.10 9.01 11.74
N PRO A 118 -11.36 8.54 11.71
CA PRO A 118 -11.69 7.15 11.36
C PRO A 118 -11.23 6.74 9.95
N HIS A 119 -11.09 7.71 9.02
CA HIS A 119 -10.57 7.46 7.67
C HIS A 119 -9.11 6.96 7.65
N LEU A 120 -8.40 7.04 8.78
CA LEU A 120 -7.06 6.47 8.92
C LEU A 120 -7.08 4.97 9.21
N GLU A 121 -8.22 4.37 9.50
CA GLU A 121 -8.34 2.93 9.69
C GLU A 121 -8.10 2.18 8.39
N MET A 122 -7.47 1.01 8.47
CA MET A 122 -7.07 0.24 7.27
C MET A 122 -8.27 -0.17 6.42
N HIS A 123 -9.38 -0.58 7.04
CA HIS A 123 -10.58 -1.01 6.34
C HIS A 123 -11.25 0.14 5.55
N THR A 124 -11.13 1.39 6.00
CA THR A 124 -11.68 2.55 5.28
C THR A 124 -10.86 2.91 4.05
N ARG A 125 -9.65 2.40 3.95
CA ARG A 125 -8.73 2.60 2.83
C ARG A 125 -8.67 1.42 1.87
N GLY A 126 -9.61 0.47 1.96
CA GLY A 126 -9.63 -0.71 1.11
C GLY A 126 -8.51 -1.71 1.39
N GLY A 127 -8.12 -1.83 2.65
CA GLY A 127 -7.13 -2.80 3.14
C GLY A 127 -7.81 -3.97 3.81
#